data_8e9d4f6856c83fadda36dcf5df5b7b01
#
_entry.id   8e9d4f6856c83fadda36dcf5df5b7b01
#
_cell.length_a   1.000
_cell.length_b   1.000
_cell.length_c   1.000
_cell.angle_alpha   90.00
_cell.angle_beta   90.00
_cell.angle_gamma   90.00
#
_symmetry.space_group_name_H-M   'P 1'
#
loop_
_entity.id
_entity.type
_entity.pdbx_description
1 polymer ?
#
loop_
_entity_poly.entity_id
_entity_poly.type
_entity_poly.pdbx_seq_one_letter_code
_entity_poly.pdbx_strand_id
1 'polypeptide(L)'
;MSVSGIGTAGYPVAGYETRKTERNVAGGNFAKQAAEAAQATGQTSTATLHGCDEETGDIAICSNVDVVNNSSITVYKTQDFDPGNPVYKVKTWDKDGNVTERMIDVSKVDPKNCDTAEMYAYTSHLKESGKGSFEDTVLKSAVAKAVKNAEQRNSGSWSFSTKMNWVDIVKDIMQSEYSYGDLKGYMEWQKFLGLLDK
;
A
#
# COMPACT_ATOMS: atom_id res chain seq x y z
N MET A 1 -28.71 25.34 -59.26
CA MET A 1 -27.40 25.92 -58.87
C MET A 1 -26.62 24.83 -58.17
N SER A 2 -25.58 24.33 -58.85
CA SER A 2 -24.72 23.30 -58.34
C SER A 2 -23.62 23.89 -57.46
N VAL A 3 -23.35 23.33 -56.32
CA VAL A 3 -22.14 23.64 -55.52
C VAL A 3 -21.22 22.44 -55.56
N SER A 4 -20.12 22.64 -56.30
CA SER A 4 -19.08 21.68 -56.50
C SER A 4 -18.08 21.65 -55.32
N GLY A 5 -17.72 20.45 -54.91
CA GLY A 5 -16.37 19.97 -54.65
C GLY A 5 -15.52 20.67 -53.58
N ILE A 6 -15.46 20.06 -52.40
CA ILE A 6 -14.29 20.23 -51.51
C ILE A 6 -13.39 19.03 -51.74
N GLY A 7 -12.20 19.33 -52.26
CA GLY A 7 -11.19 18.30 -52.57
C GLY A 7 -10.63 17.64 -51.28
N THR A 8 -10.54 16.36 -51.33
CA THR A 8 -9.83 15.54 -50.36
C THR A 8 -8.33 15.70 -50.51
N ALA A 9 -7.69 16.46 -49.62
CA ALA A 9 -6.26 16.46 -49.48
C ALA A 9 -5.87 15.15 -48.78
N GLY A 10 -5.33 14.21 -49.60
CA GLY A 10 -4.79 12.97 -49.09
C GLY A 10 -3.49 13.23 -48.30
N TYR A 11 -3.50 13.02 -47.03
CA TYR A 11 -2.29 12.87 -46.25
C TYR A 11 -1.76 11.45 -46.45
N PRO A 12 -0.47 11.26 -46.70
CA PRO A 12 0.10 9.91 -46.73
C PRO A 12 0.06 9.34 -45.31
N VAL A 13 -0.75 8.33 -45.10
CA VAL A 13 -0.71 7.51 -43.88
C VAL A 13 0.60 6.72 -43.93
N ALA A 14 1.62 7.19 -43.25
CA ALA A 14 2.80 6.41 -42.98
C ALA A 14 2.36 5.19 -42.16
N GLY A 15 2.52 4.01 -42.76
CA GLY A 15 2.19 2.74 -42.13
C GLY A 15 2.99 2.60 -40.84
N TYR A 16 2.30 2.63 -39.72
CA TYR A 16 2.86 2.15 -38.47
C TYR A 16 2.91 0.63 -38.59
N GLU A 17 4.10 0.11 -38.84
CA GLU A 17 4.37 -1.30 -38.60
C GLU A 17 4.07 -1.58 -37.14
N THR A 18 3.00 -2.30 -36.86
CA THR A 18 2.77 -2.88 -35.55
C THR A 18 3.86 -3.90 -35.30
N ARG A 19 4.94 -3.47 -34.66
CA ARG A 19 5.89 -4.38 -34.05
C ARG A 19 5.09 -5.24 -33.09
N LYS A 20 4.99 -6.54 -33.40
CA LYS A 20 4.59 -7.56 -32.43
C LYS A 20 5.52 -7.41 -31.24
N THR A 21 5.05 -6.74 -30.20
CA THR A 21 5.70 -6.78 -28.90
C THR A 21 5.51 -8.19 -28.41
N GLU A 22 6.52 -9.02 -28.55
CA GLU A 22 6.63 -10.23 -27.76
C GLU A 22 6.50 -9.78 -26.32
N ARG A 23 5.49 -10.32 -25.62
CA ARG A 23 5.36 -10.17 -24.17
C ARG A 23 6.54 -10.92 -23.54
N ASN A 24 7.67 -10.27 -23.49
CA ASN A 24 8.68 -10.62 -22.51
C ASN A 24 8.05 -10.36 -21.16
N VAL A 25 7.92 -11.40 -20.38
CA VAL A 25 7.52 -11.35 -18.96
C VAL A 25 8.61 -10.59 -18.24
N ALA A 26 8.47 -9.26 -18.23
CA ALA A 26 9.46 -8.33 -17.66
C ALA A 26 9.21 -8.17 -16.15
N GLY A 27 9.19 -9.27 -15.39
CA GLY A 27 9.24 -9.22 -13.94
C GLY A 27 10.64 -8.89 -13.39
N GLY A 28 11.71 -9.19 -14.15
CA GLY A 28 13.08 -9.01 -13.67
C GLY A 28 13.75 -7.67 -14.02
N ASN A 29 13.30 -6.96 -15.06
CA ASN A 29 14.01 -5.78 -15.54
C ASN A 29 13.60 -4.48 -14.87
N PHE A 30 12.37 -4.37 -14.33
CA PHE A 30 11.91 -3.14 -13.71
C PHE A 30 12.60 -2.91 -12.35
N ALA A 31 12.73 -3.94 -11.53
CA ALA A 31 13.46 -3.85 -10.26
C ALA A 31 14.94 -3.49 -10.47
N LYS A 32 15.58 -4.07 -11.53
CA LYS A 32 16.96 -3.75 -11.88
C LYS A 32 17.12 -2.32 -12.40
N GLN A 33 16.21 -1.85 -13.26
CA GLN A 33 16.21 -0.46 -13.74
C GLN A 33 15.91 0.55 -12.63
N ALA A 34 15.04 0.22 -11.69
CA ALA A 34 14.78 1.06 -10.52
C ALA A 34 16.00 1.15 -9.60
N ALA A 35 16.70 0.03 -9.38
CA ALA A 35 17.93 0.00 -8.61
C ALA A 35 19.08 0.77 -9.29
N GLU A 36 19.23 0.67 -10.62
CA GLU A 36 20.20 1.42 -11.40
C GLU A 36 19.91 2.93 -11.39
N ALA A 37 18.63 3.33 -11.47
CA ALA A 37 18.23 4.74 -11.38
C ALA A 37 18.48 5.30 -9.97
N ALA A 38 18.29 4.53 -8.91
CA ALA A 38 18.56 4.93 -7.54
C ALA A 38 20.06 5.12 -7.28
N GLN A 39 20.91 4.28 -7.87
CA GLN A 39 22.38 4.44 -7.81
C GLN A 39 22.88 5.69 -8.53
N ALA A 40 22.23 6.09 -9.63
CA ALA A 40 22.60 7.27 -10.40
C ALA A 40 22.31 8.59 -9.68
N THR A 41 21.37 8.60 -8.71
CA THR A 41 20.98 9.79 -7.93
C THR A 41 21.66 9.89 -6.57
N GLY A 42 22.50 8.91 -6.19
CA GLY A 42 23.21 8.93 -4.89
C GLY A 42 22.30 8.78 -3.67
N GLN A 43 21.01 8.51 -3.86
CA GLN A 43 20.06 8.19 -2.82
C GLN A 43 19.79 6.68 -2.83
N THR A 44 20.40 5.96 -1.91
CA THR A 44 20.12 4.54 -1.67
C THR A 44 18.79 4.39 -0.94
N SER A 45 17.68 4.64 -1.63
CA SER A 45 16.38 4.19 -1.16
C SER A 45 16.13 2.80 -1.74
N THR A 46 16.41 1.78 -0.95
CA THR A 46 16.10 0.39 -1.27
C THR A 46 14.60 0.14 -1.08
N ALA A 47 13.78 0.78 -1.91
CA ALA A 47 12.36 0.48 -1.97
C ALA A 47 12.16 -0.79 -2.82
N THR A 48 12.24 -1.95 -2.19
CA THR A 48 11.99 -3.22 -2.88
C THR A 48 10.50 -3.55 -2.79
N LEU A 49 9.81 -3.49 -3.95
CA LEU A 49 8.46 -4.03 -4.08
C LEU A 49 8.58 -5.55 -4.24
N HIS A 50 8.23 -6.29 -3.21
CA HIS A 50 8.25 -7.75 -3.23
C HIS A 50 6.91 -8.28 -3.77
N GLY A 51 6.90 -8.86 -4.97
CA GLY A 51 5.73 -9.55 -5.53
C GLY A 51 5.52 -10.95 -4.93
N CYS A 52 6.61 -11.60 -4.54
CA CYS A 52 6.63 -12.86 -3.80
C CYS A 52 7.87 -12.88 -2.89
N ASP A 53 7.82 -13.72 -1.87
CA ASP A 53 9.00 -14.03 -1.07
C ASP A 53 9.80 -15.11 -1.82
N GLU A 54 10.96 -14.74 -2.37
CA GLU A 54 11.77 -15.64 -3.20
C GLU A 54 12.27 -16.86 -2.43
N GLU A 55 12.42 -16.76 -1.10
CA GLU A 55 12.89 -17.86 -0.25
C GLU A 55 11.79 -18.88 0.06
N THR A 56 10.56 -18.41 0.29
CA THR A 56 9.45 -19.26 0.74
C THR A 56 8.39 -19.48 -0.33
N GLY A 57 8.36 -18.63 -1.39
CA GLY A 57 7.33 -18.65 -2.43
C GLY A 57 5.99 -18.10 -1.95
N ASP A 58 5.95 -17.41 -0.81
CA ASP A 58 4.74 -16.78 -0.28
C ASP A 58 4.34 -15.58 -1.15
N ILE A 59 3.04 -15.37 -1.30
CA ILE A 59 2.50 -14.36 -2.20
C ILE A 59 2.29 -13.05 -1.45
N ALA A 60 2.93 -11.97 -1.89
CA ALA A 60 2.68 -10.63 -1.35
C ALA A 60 1.29 -10.13 -1.78
N ILE A 61 0.46 -9.78 -0.81
CA ILE A 61 -0.90 -9.25 -1.04
C ILE A 61 -1.01 -7.76 -0.75
N CYS A 62 -0.09 -7.21 0.03
CA CYS A 62 0.00 -5.79 0.31
C CYS A 62 1.45 -5.42 0.58
N SER A 63 1.91 -4.33 -0.03
CA SER A 63 3.22 -3.73 0.27
C SER A 63 3.10 -2.23 0.40
N ASN A 64 3.80 -1.65 1.37
CA ASN A 64 3.93 -0.21 1.51
C ASN A 64 5.37 0.18 1.80
N VAL A 65 5.79 1.27 1.17
CA VAL A 65 7.13 1.86 1.35
C VAL A 65 6.96 3.28 1.83
N ASP A 66 7.62 3.60 2.94
CA ASP A 66 7.78 4.96 3.43
C ASP A 66 9.19 5.45 3.03
N VAL A 67 9.24 6.20 1.94
CA VAL A 67 10.50 6.73 1.39
C VAL A 67 11.14 7.75 2.34
N VAL A 68 10.33 8.49 3.11
CA VAL A 68 10.81 9.53 4.03
C VAL A 68 11.55 8.90 5.21
N ASN A 69 10.99 7.83 5.76
CA ASN A 69 11.56 7.12 6.91
C ASN A 69 12.40 5.91 6.51
N ASN A 70 12.64 5.70 5.19
CA ASN A 70 13.39 4.56 4.65
C ASN A 70 12.94 3.23 5.28
N SER A 71 11.64 3.02 5.37
CA SER A 71 11.05 1.84 5.98
C SER A 71 10.00 1.22 5.07
N SER A 72 9.75 -0.07 5.23
CA SER A 72 8.73 -0.76 4.43
C SER A 72 8.06 -1.89 5.19
N ILE A 73 6.89 -2.27 4.71
CA ILE A 73 6.10 -3.38 5.24
C ILE A 73 5.47 -4.14 4.10
N THR A 74 5.50 -5.47 4.19
CA THR A 74 4.83 -6.35 3.24
C THR A 74 4.06 -7.43 3.97
N VAL A 75 2.83 -7.67 3.55
CA VAL A 75 1.95 -8.72 4.05
C VAL A 75 1.91 -9.84 3.02
N TYR A 76 2.18 -11.05 3.46
CA TYR A 76 2.22 -12.24 2.62
C TYR A 76 1.15 -13.25 3.04
N LYS A 77 0.61 -13.89 2.03
CA LYS A 77 -0.16 -15.12 2.16
C LYS A 77 0.79 -16.30 1.99
N THR A 78 0.91 -17.15 3.00
CA THR A 78 1.77 -18.33 2.96
C THR A 78 1.19 -19.41 2.04
N GLN A 79 2.00 -20.36 1.60
CA GLN A 79 1.54 -21.43 0.72
C GLN A 79 0.48 -22.35 1.39
N ASP A 80 0.53 -22.45 2.72
CA ASP A 80 -0.38 -23.23 3.56
C ASP A 80 -1.51 -22.38 4.18
N PHE A 81 -1.78 -21.19 3.59
CA PHE A 81 -2.80 -20.27 4.09
C PHE A 81 -4.19 -20.91 4.16
N ASP A 82 -4.79 -20.90 5.34
CA ASP A 82 -6.14 -21.38 5.60
C ASP A 82 -7.11 -20.18 5.76
N PRO A 83 -8.09 -20.00 4.84
CA PRO A 83 -9.11 -18.97 4.99
C PRO A 83 -9.98 -19.12 6.25
N GLY A 84 -10.11 -20.32 6.80
CA GLY A 84 -10.85 -20.60 8.04
C GLY A 84 -10.09 -20.19 9.30
N ASN A 85 -8.76 -20.10 9.20
CA ASN A 85 -7.87 -19.61 10.25
C ASN A 85 -6.85 -18.64 9.64
N PRO A 86 -7.24 -17.40 9.34
CA PRO A 86 -6.44 -16.48 8.54
C PRO A 86 -5.22 -15.94 9.30
N VAL A 87 -4.07 -16.56 9.05
CA VAL A 87 -2.77 -16.13 9.57
C VAL A 87 -1.91 -15.63 8.42
N TYR A 88 -1.43 -14.39 8.53
CA TYR A 88 -0.58 -13.75 7.52
C TYR A 88 0.85 -13.60 8.03
N LYS A 89 1.82 -13.79 7.13
CA LYS A 89 3.21 -13.44 7.39
C LYS A 89 3.39 -11.95 7.07
N VAL A 90 3.95 -11.20 8.02
CA VAL A 90 4.27 -9.77 7.84
C VAL A 90 5.76 -9.58 8.02
N LYS A 91 6.40 -9.02 7.00
CA LYS A 91 7.80 -8.57 7.06
C LYS A 91 7.84 -7.06 7.11
N THR A 92 8.65 -6.51 8.00
CA THR A 92 8.92 -5.08 8.10
C THR A 92 10.41 -4.82 8.01
N TRP A 93 10.78 -3.76 7.32
CA TRP A 93 12.16 -3.26 7.20
C TRP A 93 12.19 -1.88 7.86
N ASP A 94 13.02 -1.71 8.86
CA ASP A 94 13.22 -0.42 9.50
C ASP A 94 14.20 0.47 8.73
N LYS A 95 14.39 1.71 9.19
CA LYS A 95 15.30 2.69 8.59
C LYS A 95 16.77 2.23 8.52
N ASP A 96 17.16 1.31 9.38
CA ASP A 96 18.52 0.78 9.50
C ASP A 96 18.69 -0.51 8.68
N GLY A 97 17.62 -0.95 7.98
CA GLY A 97 17.58 -2.15 7.16
C GLY A 97 17.36 -3.45 7.93
N ASN A 98 17.05 -3.37 9.25
CA ASN A 98 16.74 -4.57 10.00
C ASN A 98 15.38 -5.11 9.57
N VAL A 99 15.31 -6.43 9.41
CA VAL A 99 14.10 -7.15 9.02
C VAL A 99 13.46 -7.80 10.23
N THR A 100 12.16 -7.57 10.41
CA THR A 100 11.35 -8.29 11.40
C THR A 100 10.25 -9.05 10.68
N GLU A 101 10.11 -10.33 11.00
CA GLU A 101 9.07 -11.20 10.47
C GLU A 101 8.15 -11.67 11.59
N ARG A 102 6.83 -11.63 11.34
CA ARG A 102 5.81 -12.06 12.30
C ARG A 102 4.67 -12.78 11.60
N MET A 103 4.17 -13.86 12.23
CA MET A 103 2.90 -14.49 11.86
C MET A 103 1.78 -13.83 12.65
N ILE A 104 0.77 -13.30 11.96
CA ILE A 104 -0.32 -12.53 12.56
C ILE A 104 -1.65 -13.22 12.27
N ASP A 105 -2.29 -13.69 13.33
CA ASP A 105 -3.65 -14.21 13.33
C ASP A 105 -4.62 -13.03 13.40
N VAL A 106 -5.26 -12.70 12.28
CA VAL A 106 -6.11 -11.51 12.19
C VAL A 106 -7.42 -11.65 12.96
N SER A 107 -7.81 -12.85 13.35
CA SER A 107 -8.98 -13.07 14.22
C SER A 107 -8.77 -12.50 15.64
N LYS A 108 -7.51 -12.34 16.04
CA LYS A 108 -7.09 -11.82 17.36
C LYS A 108 -6.71 -10.35 17.33
N VAL A 109 -6.69 -9.72 16.17
CA VAL A 109 -6.35 -8.30 16.07
C VAL A 109 -7.49 -7.45 16.61
N ASP A 110 -7.17 -6.60 17.60
CA ASP A 110 -8.07 -5.58 18.12
C ASP A 110 -7.66 -4.21 17.59
N PRO A 111 -8.45 -3.58 16.69
CA PRO A 111 -8.14 -2.25 16.16
C PRO A 111 -8.01 -1.15 17.23
N LYS A 112 -8.52 -1.37 18.43
CA LYS A 112 -8.37 -0.43 19.55
C LYS A 112 -7.04 -0.59 20.27
N ASN A 113 -6.31 -1.68 20.03
CA ASN A 113 -5.02 -1.95 20.67
C ASN A 113 -4.14 -2.87 19.82
N CYS A 114 -3.82 -2.46 18.61
CA CYS A 114 -2.90 -3.22 17.75
C CYS A 114 -1.78 -2.32 17.18
N ASP A 115 -0.71 -2.97 16.76
CA ASP A 115 0.40 -2.27 16.11
C ASP A 115 0.18 -2.13 14.59
N THR A 116 1.11 -1.42 13.93
CA THR A 116 1.01 -1.16 12.50
C THR A 116 1.06 -2.45 11.67
N ALA A 117 1.88 -3.42 12.04
CA ALA A 117 1.98 -4.69 11.32
C ALA A 117 0.67 -5.49 11.42
N GLU A 118 0.06 -5.53 12.61
CA GLU A 118 -1.24 -6.14 12.84
C GLU A 118 -2.36 -5.44 12.05
N MET A 119 -2.34 -4.09 12.00
CA MET A 119 -3.32 -3.33 11.24
C MET A 119 -3.20 -3.58 9.73
N TYR A 120 -1.96 -3.69 9.18
CA TYR A 120 -1.75 -4.05 7.77
C TYR A 120 -2.26 -5.45 7.45
N ALA A 121 -1.99 -6.45 8.30
CA ALA A 121 -2.52 -7.79 8.13
C ALA A 121 -4.05 -7.82 8.17
N TYR A 122 -4.65 -7.15 9.16
CA TYR A 122 -6.09 -7.05 9.34
C TYR A 122 -6.80 -6.40 8.14
N THR A 123 -6.31 -5.26 7.69
CA THR A 123 -6.88 -4.54 6.55
C THR A 123 -6.68 -5.27 5.22
N SER A 124 -5.55 -5.96 5.05
CA SER A 124 -5.32 -6.85 3.91
C SER A 124 -6.33 -8.01 3.89
N HIS A 125 -6.60 -8.61 5.05
CA HIS A 125 -7.62 -9.66 5.17
C HIS A 125 -9.03 -9.15 4.82
N LEU A 126 -9.40 -7.94 5.26
CA LEU A 126 -10.70 -7.36 4.91
C LEU A 126 -10.86 -7.18 3.39
N LYS A 127 -9.81 -6.74 2.70
CA LYS A 127 -9.80 -6.60 1.23
C LYS A 127 -9.91 -7.95 0.54
N GLU A 128 -9.06 -8.91 0.90
CA GLU A 128 -9.03 -10.25 0.34
C GLU A 128 -10.36 -11.00 0.52
N SER A 129 -10.99 -10.84 1.68
CA SER A 129 -12.29 -11.47 1.98
C SER A 129 -13.51 -10.74 1.39
N GLY A 130 -13.29 -9.63 0.67
CA GLY A 130 -14.37 -8.80 0.12
C GLY A 130 -15.21 -8.06 1.18
N LYS A 131 -14.78 -8.07 2.45
CA LYS A 131 -15.49 -7.42 3.56
C LYS A 131 -15.20 -5.92 3.66
N GLY A 132 -14.17 -5.43 2.97
CA GLY A 132 -13.78 -4.03 3.00
C GLY A 132 -13.37 -3.53 1.62
N SER A 133 -13.95 -2.40 1.21
CA SER A 133 -13.52 -1.64 0.05
C SER A 133 -13.11 -0.25 0.50
N PHE A 134 -11.81 0.00 0.54
CA PHE A 134 -11.22 1.32 0.83
C PHE A 134 -9.93 1.47 0.02
N GLU A 135 -9.56 2.70 -0.27
CA GLU A 135 -8.33 2.99 -1.00
C GLU A 135 -7.09 2.74 -0.12
N ASP A 136 -5.98 2.32 -0.72
CA ASP A 136 -4.72 2.11 0.00
C ASP A 136 -4.19 3.39 0.66
N THR A 137 -4.55 4.54 0.10
CA THR A 137 -4.24 5.87 0.62
C THR A 137 -4.83 6.11 2.01
N VAL A 138 -6.00 5.54 2.31
CA VAL A 138 -6.67 5.67 3.62
C VAL A 138 -5.79 5.08 4.72
N LEU A 139 -5.34 3.84 4.56
CA LEU A 139 -4.46 3.21 5.56
C LEU A 139 -3.13 3.95 5.69
N LYS A 140 -2.51 4.36 4.58
CA LYS A 140 -1.26 5.14 4.59
C LYS A 140 -1.41 6.45 5.35
N SER A 141 -2.51 7.17 5.15
CA SER A 141 -2.80 8.42 5.88
C SER A 141 -3.02 8.17 7.37
N ALA A 142 -3.71 7.08 7.75
CA ALA A 142 -3.87 6.70 9.15
C ALA A 142 -2.52 6.38 9.80
N VAL A 143 -1.64 5.65 9.11
CA VAL A 143 -0.28 5.36 9.60
C VAL A 143 0.53 6.64 9.77
N ALA A 144 0.52 7.55 8.79
CA ALA A 144 1.23 8.83 8.89
C ALA A 144 0.75 9.67 10.09
N LYS A 145 -0.57 9.70 10.32
CA LYS A 145 -1.15 10.37 11.50
C LYS A 145 -0.73 9.68 12.80
N ALA A 146 -0.71 8.34 12.81
CA ALA A 146 -0.29 7.54 13.96
C ALA A 146 1.18 7.81 14.34
N VAL A 147 2.08 7.82 13.35
CA VAL A 147 3.51 8.16 13.53
C VAL A 147 3.63 9.55 14.14
N LYS A 148 2.99 10.55 13.54
CA LYS A 148 3.01 11.93 14.05
C LYS A 148 2.50 12.04 15.50
N ASN A 149 1.41 11.34 15.83
CA ASN A 149 0.86 11.32 17.18
C ASN A 149 1.82 10.66 18.18
N ALA A 150 2.48 9.57 17.78
CA ALA A 150 3.46 8.87 18.61
C ALA A 150 4.68 9.75 18.90
N GLU A 151 5.22 10.42 17.91
CA GLU A 151 6.34 11.35 18.05
C GLU A 151 6.02 12.54 18.97
N GLN A 152 4.79 13.06 18.90
CA GLN A 152 4.36 14.17 19.74
C GLN A 152 4.12 13.78 21.21
N ARG A 153 3.67 12.54 21.47
CA ARG A 153 3.32 12.07 22.82
C ARG A 153 4.51 11.53 23.60
N ASN A 154 5.44 10.94 22.91
CA ASN A 154 6.63 10.34 23.50
C ASN A 154 7.84 10.87 22.75
N SER A 155 8.82 11.37 23.44
CA SER A 155 10.17 11.63 22.91
C SER A 155 10.90 10.36 22.45
N GLY A 156 10.17 9.26 22.23
CA GLY A 156 10.65 7.97 21.79
C GLY A 156 10.34 7.72 20.29
N SER A 157 11.17 6.93 19.63
CA SER A 157 11.02 6.57 18.24
C SER A 157 9.78 5.68 18.03
N TRP A 158 8.94 6.03 17.05
CA TRP A 158 7.90 5.14 16.53
C TRP A 158 8.53 3.88 15.92
N SER A 159 7.83 2.75 16.02
CA SER A 159 8.17 1.51 15.34
C SER A 159 6.92 0.80 14.84
N PHE A 160 7.09 -0.15 13.91
CA PHE A 160 5.98 -0.98 13.42
C PHE A 160 5.28 -1.80 14.52
N SER A 161 5.96 -2.02 15.67
CA SER A 161 5.43 -2.76 16.82
C SER A 161 4.80 -1.86 17.90
N THR A 162 4.71 -0.53 17.66
CA THR A 162 4.08 0.39 18.60
C THR A 162 2.57 0.18 18.60
N LYS A 163 2.00 -0.23 19.74
CA LYS A 163 0.55 -0.42 19.91
C LYS A 163 -0.18 0.93 19.93
N MET A 164 -1.31 0.99 19.23
CA MET A 164 -2.10 2.21 19.07
C MET A 164 -3.59 1.89 19.05
N ASN A 165 -4.41 2.90 19.35
CA ASN A 165 -5.85 2.86 19.12
C ASN A 165 -6.15 3.47 17.74
N TRP A 166 -6.33 2.62 16.74
CA TRP A 166 -6.61 3.05 15.37
C TRP A 166 -7.99 3.66 15.20
N VAL A 167 -8.95 3.23 16.03
CA VAL A 167 -10.30 3.81 16.05
C VAL A 167 -10.24 5.29 16.42
N ASP A 168 -9.45 5.66 17.44
CA ASP A 168 -9.28 7.05 17.83
C ASP A 168 -8.52 7.86 16.78
N ILE A 169 -7.48 7.28 16.16
CA ILE A 169 -6.75 7.93 15.06
C ILE A 169 -7.68 8.27 13.90
N VAL A 170 -8.52 7.33 13.50
CA VAL A 170 -9.49 7.53 12.41
C VAL A 170 -10.52 8.60 12.77
N LYS A 171 -11.02 8.62 14.01
CA LYS A 171 -11.93 9.66 14.50
C LYS A 171 -11.28 11.05 14.49
N ASP A 172 -10.02 11.15 14.89
CA ASP A 172 -9.26 12.41 14.82
C ASP A 172 -9.12 12.92 13.39
N ILE A 173 -8.89 12.02 12.42
CA ILE A 173 -8.82 12.39 11.00
C ILE A 173 -10.19 12.85 10.53
N MET A 174 -11.25 12.10 10.82
CA MET A 174 -12.63 12.48 10.47
C MET A 174 -12.99 13.87 11.00
N GLN A 175 -12.64 14.17 12.24
CA GLN A 175 -12.87 15.50 12.83
C GLN A 175 -12.09 16.59 12.09
N SER A 176 -10.88 16.29 11.62
CA SER A 176 -10.08 17.22 10.82
C SER A 176 -10.74 17.48 9.45
N GLU A 177 -11.14 16.42 8.72
CA GLU A 177 -11.82 16.54 7.41
C GLU A 177 -13.11 17.36 7.54
N TYR A 178 -13.90 17.08 8.56
CA TYR A 178 -15.12 17.85 8.83
C TYR A 178 -14.83 19.33 9.07
N SER A 179 -13.78 19.63 9.85
CA SER A 179 -13.38 21.00 10.17
C SER A 179 -12.89 21.79 8.95
N TYR A 180 -12.31 21.09 7.97
CA TYR A 180 -11.88 21.68 6.69
C TYR A 180 -13.00 21.72 5.64
N GLY A 181 -14.17 21.16 5.94
CA GLY A 181 -15.31 21.11 5.03
C GLY A 181 -15.19 20.03 3.95
N ASP A 182 -14.25 19.10 4.08
CA ASP A 182 -14.15 17.95 3.19
C ASP A 182 -15.11 16.83 3.62
N LEU A 183 -16.36 16.99 3.20
CA LEU A 183 -17.40 15.98 3.49
C LEU A 183 -17.14 14.65 2.78
N LYS A 184 -16.48 14.67 1.63
CA LYS A 184 -16.15 13.43 0.89
C LYS A 184 -15.11 12.63 1.68
N GLY A 185 -14.02 13.27 2.08
CA GLY A 185 -13.00 12.65 2.94
C GLY A 185 -13.61 12.14 4.25
N TYR A 186 -14.43 12.94 4.91
CA TYR A 186 -15.16 12.52 6.12
C TYR A 186 -15.95 11.22 5.91
N MET A 187 -16.70 11.10 4.81
CA MET A 187 -17.52 9.89 4.53
C MET A 187 -16.64 8.67 4.20
N GLU A 188 -15.52 8.86 3.55
CA GLU A 188 -14.56 7.76 3.28
C GLU A 188 -13.98 7.22 4.59
N TRP A 189 -13.56 8.10 5.48
CA TRP A 189 -13.08 7.72 6.82
C TRP A 189 -14.16 7.08 7.68
N GLN A 190 -15.41 7.54 7.58
CA GLN A 190 -16.54 6.92 8.27
C GLN A 190 -16.76 5.47 7.82
N LYS A 191 -16.65 5.19 6.51
CA LYS A 191 -16.71 3.82 5.99
C LYS A 191 -15.58 2.96 6.55
N PHE A 192 -14.35 3.50 6.56
CA PHE A 192 -13.21 2.80 7.11
C PHE A 192 -13.37 2.53 8.61
N LEU A 193 -13.85 3.50 9.38
CA LEU A 193 -14.14 3.34 10.80
C LEU A 193 -15.14 2.18 11.04
N GLY A 194 -16.17 2.07 10.20
CA GLY A 194 -17.14 0.97 10.27
C GLY A 194 -16.54 -0.42 10.05
N LEU A 195 -15.38 -0.52 9.42
CA LEU A 195 -14.65 -1.79 9.28
C LEU A 195 -13.79 -2.13 10.51
N LEU A 196 -13.44 -1.13 11.31
CA LEU A 196 -12.61 -1.27 12.52
C LEU A 196 -13.46 -1.52 13.78
N ASP A 197 -14.70 -1.10 13.78
CA ASP A 197 -15.61 -1.22 14.94
C ASP A 197 -16.38 -2.56 14.86
N LYS A 198 -15.81 -3.59 15.50
CA LYS A 198 -16.40 -4.94 15.60
C LYS A 198 -17.26 -5.05 16.85
#